data_345fe97c018ea6f598f79e8f5461f268
#
_entry.id   345fe97c018ea6f598f79e8f5461f268
#
_cell.length_a   1.000
_cell.length_b   1.000
_cell.length_c   1.000
_cell.angle_alpha   90.00
_cell.angle_beta   90.00
_cell.angle_gamma   90.00
#
_symmetry.space_group_name_H-M   'P 1'
#
loop_
_entity.id
_entity.type
_entity.pdbx_description
1 polymer ?
#
loop_
_entity_poly.entity_id
_entity_poly.type
_entity_poly.pdbx_seq_one_letter_code
_entity_poly.pdbx_strand_id
1 'polypeptide(L)'
;VVIGVVVTLFLGLYSIGVVENYQPSQPIAFPHAIHTGTNGIDCKYCHSSVTKSKTAGIPSVNVCMNCHKQINGRTPAQQEQIAKIYEAAGWNPEGAGSYTGKTKPIVWNKVHVLPDHVYFNHSQHVVVGGVDCKQCHGDMTKQVETQKVWPVEELNKIEGNIPLTKPTMTMGWCIECHAEKEISTGGIDTKNDGYYNEIHKRLLNNDKKLYEKYLEDGKVSVAELGGWECAKCHY
;
A
#
# COMPACT_ATOMS: atom_id res chain seq x y z
N VAL A 1 20.02 -36.34 14.63
CA VAL A 1 18.70 -36.43 13.99
C VAL A 1 17.64 -35.70 14.82
N VAL A 2 17.46 -35.99 16.12
CA VAL A 2 16.41 -35.38 16.98
C VAL A 2 16.55 -33.86 17.03
N ILE A 3 17.76 -33.30 17.24
CA ILE A 3 18.01 -31.87 17.28
C ILE A 3 17.62 -31.21 15.94
N GLY A 4 17.97 -31.86 14.81
CA GLY A 4 17.59 -31.33 13.49
C GLY A 4 16.06 -31.28 13.30
N VAL A 5 15.34 -32.29 13.72
CA VAL A 5 13.86 -32.29 13.66
C VAL A 5 13.27 -31.21 14.54
N VAL A 6 13.75 -31.06 15.76
CA VAL A 6 13.28 -30.02 16.70
C VAL A 6 13.54 -28.62 16.13
N VAL A 7 14.74 -28.35 15.60
CA VAL A 7 15.08 -27.06 14.99
C VAL A 7 14.19 -26.78 13.78
N THR A 8 14.01 -27.77 12.89
CA THR A 8 13.14 -27.60 11.70
C THR A 8 11.69 -27.31 12.10
N LEU A 9 11.19 -28.01 13.14
CA LEU A 9 9.83 -27.78 13.66
C LEU A 9 9.68 -26.38 14.23
N PHE A 10 10.65 -25.91 15.02
CA PHE A 10 10.65 -24.55 15.57
C PHE A 10 10.74 -23.49 14.48
N LEU A 11 11.60 -23.65 13.48
CA LEU A 11 11.69 -22.73 12.34
C LEU A 11 10.39 -22.71 11.53
N GLY A 12 9.78 -23.87 11.32
CA GLY A 12 8.47 -23.96 10.65
C GLY A 12 7.36 -23.26 11.42
N LEU A 13 7.31 -23.41 12.73
CA LEU A 13 6.34 -22.73 13.59
C LEU A 13 6.57 -21.20 13.61
N TYR A 14 7.83 -20.77 13.63
CA TYR A 14 8.19 -19.36 13.61
C TYR A 14 7.82 -18.66 12.29
N SER A 15 7.79 -19.38 11.18
CA SER A 15 7.42 -18.86 9.87
C SER A 15 5.92 -18.82 9.60
N ILE A 16 5.08 -19.30 10.51
CA ILE A 16 3.62 -19.23 10.37
C ILE A 16 3.17 -17.78 10.38
N GLY A 17 2.46 -17.37 9.31
CA GLY A 17 1.97 -16.00 9.15
C GLY A 17 2.99 -15.01 8.56
N VAL A 18 4.23 -15.44 8.30
CA VAL A 18 5.21 -14.64 7.55
C VAL A 18 4.95 -14.80 6.06
N VAL A 19 4.63 -13.71 5.39
CA VAL A 19 4.26 -13.67 3.96
C VAL A 19 5.29 -12.96 3.09
N GLU A 20 6.45 -12.66 3.63
CA GLU A 20 7.53 -12.01 2.89
C GLU A 20 7.94 -12.82 1.66
N ASN A 21 8.28 -12.12 0.59
CA ASN A 21 8.57 -12.69 -0.73
C ASN A 21 7.36 -13.35 -1.43
N TYR A 22 6.15 -13.26 -0.88
CA TYR A 22 4.98 -13.73 -1.61
C TYR A 22 4.77 -12.87 -2.86
N GLN A 23 4.93 -13.49 -4.02
CA GLN A 23 4.88 -12.86 -5.34
C GLN A 23 4.05 -13.72 -6.30
N PRO A 24 2.74 -13.62 -6.26
CA PRO A 24 1.89 -14.41 -7.15
C PRO A 24 2.00 -13.92 -8.60
N SER A 25 1.88 -14.83 -9.55
CA SER A 25 1.72 -14.46 -10.95
C SER A 25 0.45 -13.62 -11.16
N GLN A 26 0.52 -12.68 -12.08
CA GLN A 26 -0.60 -11.80 -12.41
C GLN A 26 -1.13 -12.10 -13.82
N PRO A 27 -2.42 -11.89 -14.08
CA PRO A 27 -3.00 -12.11 -15.42
C PRO A 27 -2.36 -11.22 -16.49
N ILE A 28 -1.90 -10.04 -16.11
CA ILE A 28 -1.14 -9.10 -16.94
C ILE A 28 0.15 -8.75 -16.23
N ALA A 29 1.28 -8.92 -16.90
CA ALA A 29 2.58 -8.48 -16.38
C ALA A 29 2.66 -6.95 -16.45
N PHE A 30 2.37 -6.29 -15.32
CA PHE A 30 2.35 -4.83 -15.23
C PHE A 30 3.66 -4.32 -14.58
N PRO A 31 4.57 -3.69 -15.34
CA PRO A 31 5.81 -3.14 -14.78
C PRO A 31 5.56 -1.73 -14.23
N HIS A 32 5.52 -1.59 -12.94
CA HIS A 32 5.42 -0.28 -12.28
C HIS A 32 6.57 0.66 -12.68
N ALA A 33 7.80 0.14 -12.84
CA ALA A 33 8.96 0.94 -13.22
C ALA A 33 8.78 1.72 -14.54
N ILE A 34 8.06 1.15 -15.51
CA ILE A 34 7.78 1.86 -16.77
C ILE A 34 6.79 3.00 -16.54
N HIS A 35 5.74 2.75 -15.74
CA HIS A 35 4.66 3.73 -15.53
C HIS A 35 5.07 4.82 -14.55
N THR A 36 5.55 4.46 -13.35
CA THR A 36 5.88 5.44 -12.31
C THR A 36 7.33 5.90 -12.38
N GLY A 37 8.27 5.01 -12.74
CA GLY A 37 9.70 5.34 -12.84
C GLY A 37 10.00 6.13 -14.11
N THR A 38 9.77 5.54 -15.28
CA THR A 38 10.15 6.15 -16.56
C THR A 38 9.19 7.27 -16.97
N ASN A 39 7.88 7.06 -16.84
CA ASN A 39 6.88 8.02 -17.29
C ASN A 39 6.39 8.97 -16.19
N GLY A 40 6.83 8.81 -14.94
CA GLY A 40 6.50 9.71 -13.83
C GLY A 40 5.02 9.75 -13.45
N ILE A 41 4.24 8.70 -13.77
CA ILE A 41 2.82 8.66 -13.43
C ILE A 41 2.67 8.48 -11.93
N ASP A 42 1.94 9.40 -11.28
CA ASP A 42 1.69 9.35 -9.83
C ASP A 42 0.90 8.09 -9.44
N CYS A 43 1.26 7.51 -8.29
CA CYS A 43 0.60 6.31 -7.74
C CYS A 43 -0.92 6.51 -7.62
N LYS A 44 -1.35 7.69 -7.20
CA LYS A 44 -2.76 8.05 -6.96
C LYS A 44 -3.56 8.22 -8.25
N TYR A 45 -2.90 8.34 -9.41
CA TYR A 45 -3.61 8.34 -10.69
C TYR A 45 -4.32 7.00 -10.93
N CYS A 46 -3.64 5.90 -10.61
CA CYS A 46 -4.18 4.55 -10.75
C CYS A 46 -4.86 4.06 -9.47
N HIS A 47 -4.25 4.30 -8.31
CA HIS A 47 -4.77 3.91 -7.00
C HIS A 47 -5.56 5.07 -6.35
N SER A 48 -6.54 5.61 -7.07
CA SER A 48 -7.25 6.85 -6.70
C SER A 48 -8.06 6.78 -5.40
N SER A 49 -8.42 5.59 -4.93
CA SER A 49 -9.16 5.40 -3.68
C SER A 49 -8.27 5.39 -2.43
N VAL A 50 -6.94 5.35 -2.58
CA VAL A 50 -5.99 5.24 -1.45
C VAL A 50 -6.13 6.34 -0.40
N THR A 51 -6.53 7.54 -0.80
CA THR A 51 -6.72 8.69 0.09
C THR A 51 -8.11 8.78 0.70
N LYS A 52 -9.06 7.96 0.26
CA LYS A 52 -10.48 8.05 0.65
C LYS A 52 -11.06 6.78 1.24
N SER A 53 -10.40 5.65 1.03
CA SER A 53 -10.92 4.32 1.36
C SER A 53 -9.94 3.48 2.16
N LYS A 54 -10.47 2.44 2.82
CA LYS A 54 -9.63 1.41 3.45
C LYS A 54 -8.77 0.64 2.44
N THR A 55 -9.18 0.54 1.19
CA THR A 55 -8.44 -0.14 0.12
C THR A 55 -7.93 0.88 -0.90
N ALA A 56 -6.68 0.73 -1.33
CA ALA A 56 -6.10 1.56 -2.38
C ALA A 56 -6.81 1.36 -3.73
N GLY A 57 -7.37 0.18 -3.93
CA GLY A 57 -8.01 -0.23 -5.17
C GLY A 57 -7.03 -0.57 -6.29
N ILE A 58 -7.48 -1.39 -7.22
CA ILE A 58 -6.83 -1.59 -8.52
C ILE A 58 -7.64 -0.79 -9.53
N PRO A 59 -7.00 -0.03 -10.43
CA PRO A 59 -7.73 0.79 -11.40
C PRO A 59 -8.59 -0.08 -12.31
N SER A 60 -9.75 0.45 -12.70
CA SER A 60 -10.55 -0.18 -13.75
C SER A 60 -9.78 -0.17 -15.08
N VAL A 61 -10.11 -1.08 -15.98
CA VAL A 61 -9.47 -1.17 -17.30
C VAL A 61 -9.58 0.13 -18.10
N ASN A 62 -10.60 0.96 -17.85
CA ASN A 62 -10.75 2.25 -18.49
C ASN A 62 -9.59 3.21 -18.21
N VAL A 63 -8.99 3.14 -17.02
CA VAL A 63 -7.81 3.95 -16.67
C VAL A 63 -6.62 3.54 -17.56
N CYS A 64 -6.43 2.25 -17.80
CA CYS A 64 -5.41 1.75 -18.72
C CYS A 64 -5.66 2.27 -20.14
N MET A 65 -6.92 2.27 -20.58
CA MET A 65 -7.33 2.68 -21.91
C MET A 65 -7.21 4.19 -22.18
N ASN A 66 -7.03 5.02 -21.15
CA ASN A 66 -6.74 6.45 -21.36
C ASN A 66 -5.47 6.66 -22.20
N CYS A 67 -4.47 5.79 -22.05
CA CYS A 67 -3.23 5.84 -22.80
C CYS A 67 -3.14 4.70 -23.86
N HIS A 68 -3.55 3.49 -23.50
CA HIS A 68 -3.34 2.31 -24.35
C HIS A 68 -4.21 2.22 -25.58
N LYS A 69 -5.18 3.10 -25.77
CA LYS A 69 -5.83 3.28 -27.09
C LYS A 69 -4.83 3.67 -28.19
N GLN A 70 -3.75 4.35 -27.82
CA GLN A 70 -2.73 4.88 -28.74
C GLN A 70 -1.34 4.28 -28.50
N ILE A 71 -1.07 3.78 -27.30
CA ILE A 71 0.23 3.21 -26.91
C ILE A 71 0.12 1.71 -26.83
N ASN A 72 0.69 1.02 -27.82
CA ASN A 72 0.61 -0.45 -27.97
C ASN A 72 1.92 -1.18 -27.59
N GLY A 73 2.82 -0.53 -26.86
CA GLY A 73 4.11 -1.15 -26.50
C GLY A 73 5.12 -1.20 -27.67
N ARG A 74 6.39 -1.33 -27.31
CA ARG A 74 7.52 -1.32 -28.27
C ARG A 74 8.01 -2.71 -28.64
N THR A 75 7.76 -3.71 -27.80
CA THR A 75 8.21 -5.09 -28.03
C THR A 75 7.04 -6.03 -28.16
N PRO A 76 7.19 -7.17 -28.87
CA PRO A 76 6.14 -8.19 -28.98
C PRO A 76 5.60 -8.64 -27.62
N ALA A 77 6.46 -8.82 -26.62
CA ALA A 77 6.04 -9.18 -25.26
C ALA A 77 5.15 -8.12 -24.60
N GLN A 78 5.48 -6.83 -24.78
CA GLN A 78 4.63 -5.73 -24.28
C GLN A 78 3.29 -5.69 -25.02
N GLN A 79 3.30 -5.88 -26.34
CA GLN A 79 2.08 -5.90 -27.17
C GLN A 79 1.15 -7.04 -26.77
N GLU A 80 1.69 -8.22 -26.46
CA GLU A 80 0.92 -9.34 -25.91
C GLU A 80 0.21 -8.98 -24.60
N GLN A 81 0.89 -8.29 -23.67
CA GLN A 81 0.26 -7.86 -22.42
C GLN A 81 -0.81 -6.79 -22.64
N ILE A 82 -0.58 -5.87 -23.58
CA ILE A 82 -1.56 -4.84 -23.93
C ILE A 82 -2.78 -5.45 -24.66
N ALA A 83 -2.59 -6.49 -25.46
CA ALA A 83 -3.71 -7.22 -26.08
C ALA A 83 -4.68 -7.79 -25.03
N LYS A 84 -4.18 -8.23 -23.85
CA LYS A 84 -5.03 -8.65 -22.74
C LYS A 84 -5.85 -7.48 -22.14
N ILE A 85 -5.30 -6.27 -22.15
CA ILE A 85 -6.04 -5.05 -21.76
C ILE A 85 -7.15 -4.78 -22.78
N TYR A 86 -6.87 -4.91 -24.07
CA TYR A 86 -7.85 -4.73 -25.13
C TYR A 86 -8.99 -5.74 -25.04
N GLU A 87 -8.68 -7.03 -24.80
CA GLU A 87 -9.69 -8.06 -24.55
C GLU A 87 -10.56 -7.69 -23.35
N ALA A 88 -9.95 -7.28 -22.24
CA ALA A 88 -10.68 -6.89 -21.04
C ALA A 88 -11.57 -5.66 -21.25
N ALA A 89 -11.09 -4.68 -22.02
CA ALA A 89 -11.82 -3.45 -22.33
C ALA A 89 -12.88 -3.65 -23.44
N GLY A 90 -12.83 -4.76 -24.16
CA GLY A 90 -13.62 -4.92 -25.41
C GLY A 90 -13.19 -3.94 -26.48
N TRP A 91 -11.89 -3.71 -26.62
CA TRP A 91 -11.31 -2.78 -27.59
C TRP A 91 -10.77 -3.52 -28.81
N ASN A 92 -11.23 -3.13 -30.02
CA ASN A 92 -10.62 -3.53 -31.27
C ASN A 92 -9.67 -2.43 -31.76
N PRO A 93 -8.35 -2.69 -31.84
CA PRO A 93 -7.37 -1.68 -32.27
C PRO A 93 -7.32 -1.48 -33.79
N GLU A 94 -8.06 -2.25 -34.60
CA GLU A 94 -8.04 -2.13 -36.04
C GLU A 94 -8.64 -0.81 -36.54
N GLY A 95 -8.04 -0.25 -37.57
CA GLY A 95 -8.45 1.03 -38.13
C GLY A 95 -8.29 2.18 -37.13
N ALA A 96 -9.34 2.95 -36.90
CA ALA A 96 -9.39 4.03 -35.93
C ALA A 96 -9.59 3.53 -34.48
N GLY A 97 -9.75 2.23 -34.29
CA GLY A 97 -10.11 1.60 -33.03
C GLY A 97 -11.57 1.82 -32.61
N SER A 98 -12.17 0.83 -31.99
CA SER A 98 -13.56 0.91 -31.53
C SER A 98 -13.84 -0.03 -30.35
N TYR A 99 -14.81 0.33 -29.51
CA TYR A 99 -15.32 -0.56 -28.48
C TYR A 99 -16.38 -1.51 -29.04
N THR A 100 -16.21 -2.79 -28.79
CA THR A 100 -17.14 -3.85 -29.21
C THR A 100 -18.31 -4.04 -28.24
N GLY A 101 -18.24 -3.46 -27.06
CA GLY A 101 -19.16 -3.69 -25.95
C GLY A 101 -18.98 -5.02 -25.21
N LYS A 102 -18.10 -5.90 -25.67
CA LYS A 102 -17.79 -7.18 -25.05
C LYS A 102 -16.61 -7.02 -24.09
N THR A 103 -16.88 -6.78 -22.82
CA THR A 103 -15.86 -6.60 -21.79
C THR A 103 -15.64 -7.88 -20.98
N LYS A 104 -14.44 -8.02 -20.38
CA LYS A 104 -14.07 -9.13 -19.51
C LYS A 104 -13.33 -8.60 -18.29
N PRO A 105 -13.70 -9.00 -17.06
CA PRO A 105 -12.98 -8.55 -15.87
C PRO A 105 -11.56 -9.12 -15.85
N ILE A 106 -10.60 -8.30 -15.39
CA ILE A 106 -9.25 -8.76 -15.08
C ILE A 106 -9.26 -9.24 -13.64
N VAL A 107 -9.01 -10.53 -13.41
CA VAL A 107 -8.99 -11.14 -12.08
C VAL A 107 -7.57 -11.09 -11.53
N TRP A 108 -7.25 -10.03 -10.79
CA TRP A 108 -5.95 -9.84 -10.17
C TRP A 108 -5.76 -10.72 -8.94
N ASN A 109 -4.58 -11.29 -8.79
CA ASN A 109 -4.18 -12.00 -7.58
C ASN A 109 -3.75 -11.00 -6.50
N LYS A 110 -4.37 -11.07 -5.32
CA LYS A 110 -4.00 -10.22 -4.18
C LYS A 110 -2.59 -10.58 -3.71
N VAL A 111 -1.76 -9.57 -3.49
CA VAL A 111 -0.38 -9.72 -2.99
C VAL A 111 -0.34 -9.48 -1.49
N HIS A 112 -0.82 -8.33 -1.05
CA HIS A 112 -0.87 -7.96 0.36
C HIS A 112 -2.22 -8.39 0.93
N VAL A 113 -2.22 -9.49 1.68
CA VAL A 113 -3.43 -10.07 2.28
C VAL A 113 -3.22 -10.14 3.79
N LEU A 114 -4.06 -9.43 4.53
CA LEU A 114 -4.15 -9.57 5.98
C LEU A 114 -5.22 -10.61 6.33
N PRO A 115 -5.11 -11.28 7.50
CA PRO A 115 -6.18 -12.14 8.02
C PRO A 115 -7.51 -11.38 8.15
N ASP A 116 -8.63 -12.07 7.98
CA ASP A 116 -9.96 -11.44 7.95
C ASP A 116 -10.32 -10.68 9.24
N HIS A 117 -9.71 -11.05 10.36
CA HIS A 117 -9.89 -10.40 11.66
C HIS A 117 -9.02 -9.15 11.86
N VAL A 118 -8.25 -8.74 10.83
CA VAL A 118 -7.39 -7.56 10.89
C VAL A 118 -7.93 -6.46 10.01
N TYR A 119 -8.21 -5.31 10.63
CA TYR A 119 -8.62 -4.11 9.94
C TYR A 119 -7.41 -3.26 9.57
N PHE A 120 -7.32 -2.88 8.31
CA PHE A 120 -6.34 -1.93 7.81
C PHE A 120 -6.99 -0.88 6.93
N ASN A 121 -6.62 0.38 7.11
CA ASN A 121 -7.19 1.50 6.36
C ASN A 121 -6.09 2.33 5.69
N HIS A 122 -5.98 2.25 4.36
CA HIS A 122 -4.99 3.02 3.61
C HIS A 122 -5.14 4.53 3.82
N SER A 123 -6.37 5.08 3.80
CA SER A 123 -6.54 6.53 3.94
C SER A 123 -6.04 7.07 5.28
N GLN A 124 -6.17 6.31 6.36
CA GLN A 124 -5.62 6.67 7.67
C GLN A 124 -4.08 6.72 7.65
N HIS A 125 -3.45 5.75 7.01
CA HIS A 125 -1.99 5.68 6.95
C HIS A 125 -1.40 6.73 5.99
N VAL A 126 -1.98 6.89 4.81
CA VAL A 126 -1.44 7.76 3.75
C VAL A 126 -1.78 9.23 3.98
N VAL A 127 -3.01 9.53 4.44
CA VAL A 127 -3.45 10.92 4.63
C VAL A 127 -3.13 11.41 6.04
N VAL A 128 -3.59 10.67 7.05
CA VAL A 128 -3.43 11.07 8.46
C VAL A 128 -2.01 10.80 8.95
N GLY A 129 -1.52 9.58 8.73
CA GLY A 129 -0.17 9.18 9.13
C GLY A 129 0.94 9.75 8.26
N GLY A 130 0.63 10.30 7.08
CA GLY A 130 1.62 10.78 6.13
C GLY A 130 2.66 9.71 5.74
N VAL A 131 2.24 8.42 5.73
CA VAL A 131 3.13 7.30 5.42
C VAL A 131 3.31 7.21 3.91
N ASP A 132 4.57 7.18 3.47
CA ASP A 132 4.89 7.00 2.06
C ASP A 132 4.57 5.56 1.61
N CYS A 133 4.13 5.40 0.37
CA CYS A 133 3.79 4.10 -0.21
C CYS A 133 4.95 3.11 -0.15
N LYS A 134 6.19 3.61 -0.32
CA LYS A 134 7.42 2.81 -0.31
C LYS A 134 7.73 2.19 1.06
N GLN A 135 7.19 2.73 2.15
CA GLN A 135 7.37 2.16 3.50
C GLN A 135 6.85 0.71 3.58
N CYS A 136 5.78 0.40 2.85
CA CYS A 136 5.12 -0.90 2.88
C CYS A 136 5.25 -1.68 1.57
N HIS A 137 5.25 -0.98 0.44
CA HIS A 137 5.20 -1.60 -0.89
C HIS A 137 6.56 -1.65 -1.61
N GLY A 138 7.61 -1.07 -1.02
CA GLY A 138 8.91 -0.95 -1.68
C GLY A 138 8.94 0.14 -2.75
N ASP A 139 10.09 0.33 -3.38
CA ASP A 139 10.27 1.35 -4.42
C ASP A 139 9.70 0.89 -5.77
N MET A 140 8.44 1.22 -6.01
CA MET A 140 7.72 0.87 -7.24
C MET A 140 8.31 1.52 -8.49
N THR A 141 9.07 2.60 -8.36
CA THR A 141 9.70 3.25 -9.51
C THR A 141 10.78 2.39 -10.16
N LYS A 142 11.28 1.38 -9.43
CA LYS A 142 12.29 0.42 -9.89
C LYS A 142 11.72 -0.99 -10.12
N GLN A 143 10.44 -1.24 -9.78
CA GLN A 143 9.84 -2.56 -9.84
C GLN A 143 9.46 -2.94 -11.27
N VAL A 144 10.23 -3.80 -11.89
CA VAL A 144 10.02 -4.32 -13.26
C VAL A 144 9.16 -5.58 -13.31
N GLU A 145 9.18 -6.37 -12.23
CA GLU A 145 8.40 -7.59 -12.08
C GLU A 145 7.05 -7.30 -11.43
N THR A 146 6.24 -8.35 -11.28
CA THR A 146 4.99 -8.26 -10.51
C THR A 146 5.28 -7.93 -9.05
N GLN A 147 4.33 -7.23 -8.40
CA GLN A 147 4.47 -6.84 -7.00
C GLN A 147 4.63 -8.05 -6.08
N LYS A 148 5.48 -7.91 -5.07
CA LYS A 148 5.70 -8.87 -3.98
C LYS A 148 5.46 -8.24 -2.61
N VAL A 149 5.31 -9.06 -1.59
CA VAL A 149 5.47 -8.60 -0.20
C VAL A 149 6.96 -8.48 0.08
N TRP A 150 7.43 -7.24 0.22
CA TRP A 150 8.85 -6.96 0.40
C TRP A 150 9.33 -7.37 1.79
N PRO A 151 10.47 -8.08 1.91
CA PRO A 151 11.10 -8.34 3.20
C PRO A 151 11.46 -7.06 3.93
N VAL A 152 11.36 -7.07 5.26
CA VAL A 152 11.67 -5.90 6.09
C VAL A 152 13.08 -5.38 5.86
N GLU A 153 14.05 -6.26 5.66
CA GLU A 153 15.45 -5.88 5.40
C GLU A 153 15.61 -5.12 4.06
N GLU A 154 14.77 -5.41 3.07
CA GLU A 154 14.78 -4.67 1.79
C GLU A 154 14.08 -3.32 1.95
N LEU A 155 12.97 -3.26 2.69
CA LEU A 155 12.27 -2.01 3.00
C LEU A 155 13.14 -1.05 3.79
N ASN A 156 13.94 -1.54 4.74
CA ASN A 156 14.86 -0.74 5.55
C ASN A 156 16.00 -0.08 4.75
N LYS A 157 16.31 -0.58 3.54
CA LYS A 157 17.31 0.02 2.65
C LYS A 157 16.77 1.21 1.86
N ILE A 158 15.48 1.45 1.88
CA ILE A 158 14.84 2.54 1.13
C ILE A 158 14.95 3.82 1.95
N GLU A 159 15.57 4.84 1.37
CA GLU A 159 15.74 6.15 2.01
C GLU A 159 14.40 6.76 2.45
N GLY A 160 14.35 7.22 3.69
CA GLY A 160 13.18 7.83 4.32
C GLY A 160 12.19 6.81 4.90
N ASN A 161 12.43 5.51 4.77
CA ASN A 161 11.64 4.51 5.48
C ASN A 161 12.05 4.45 6.97
N ILE A 162 11.07 4.16 7.83
CA ILE A 162 11.30 3.84 9.23
C ILE A 162 11.88 2.43 9.28
N PRO A 163 13.09 2.23 9.84
CA PRO A 163 13.69 0.89 9.93
C PRO A 163 12.96 0.06 11.00
N LEU A 164 12.55 -1.16 10.63
CA LEU A 164 11.81 -2.08 11.50
C LEU A 164 12.54 -3.42 11.55
N THR A 165 12.27 -4.23 12.59
CA THR A 165 12.96 -5.51 12.83
C THR A 165 12.07 -6.74 12.64
N LYS A 166 10.75 -6.56 12.69
CA LYS A 166 9.80 -7.66 12.58
C LYS A 166 9.41 -7.90 11.11
N PRO A 167 9.14 -9.15 10.72
CA PRO A 167 8.75 -9.48 9.35
C PRO A 167 7.54 -8.67 8.89
N THR A 168 7.59 -8.21 7.64
CA THR A 168 6.57 -7.37 7.02
C THR A 168 5.18 -8.00 7.11
N MET A 169 4.17 -7.18 7.42
CA MET A 169 2.76 -7.54 7.59
C MET A 169 2.45 -8.42 8.80
N THR A 170 3.41 -8.68 9.68
CA THR A 170 3.10 -9.31 10.99
C THR A 170 2.58 -8.25 11.98
N MET A 171 1.89 -8.71 13.03
CA MET A 171 1.44 -7.81 14.10
C MET A 171 2.61 -7.02 14.73
N GLY A 172 3.75 -7.68 14.94
CA GLY A 172 4.96 -7.07 15.48
C GLY A 172 5.47 -5.92 14.61
N TRP A 173 5.44 -6.07 13.28
CA TRP A 173 5.84 -5.03 12.32
C TRP A 173 4.93 -3.80 12.41
N CYS A 174 3.63 -4.01 12.51
CA CYS A 174 2.67 -2.92 12.67
C CYS A 174 2.90 -2.17 13.99
N ILE A 175 3.09 -2.89 15.09
CA ILE A 175 3.31 -2.32 16.43
C ILE A 175 4.64 -1.55 16.49
N GLU A 176 5.72 -2.06 15.91
CA GLU A 176 6.99 -1.33 15.81
C GLU A 176 6.84 0.01 15.10
N CYS A 177 6.19 0.00 13.93
CA CYS A 177 5.93 1.24 13.20
C CYS A 177 5.07 2.22 14.02
N HIS A 178 4.03 1.73 14.69
CA HIS A 178 3.18 2.56 15.54
C HIS A 178 3.90 3.10 16.79
N ALA A 179 4.96 2.44 17.25
CA ALA A 179 5.82 2.94 18.34
C ALA A 179 6.70 4.12 17.88
N GLU A 180 7.26 4.00 16.66
CA GLU A 180 8.25 4.95 16.13
C GLU A 180 7.61 6.11 15.36
N LYS A 181 6.42 5.90 14.79
CA LYS A 181 5.77 6.89 13.92
C LYS A 181 5.18 8.03 14.72
N GLU A 182 5.71 9.22 14.48
CA GLU A 182 5.10 10.49 14.88
C GLU A 182 4.22 11.03 13.76
N ILE A 183 3.08 11.59 14.14
CA ILE A 183 2.18 12.31 13.26
C ILE A 183 2.42 13.80 13.48
N SER A 184 2.89 14.48 12.43
CA SER A 184 2.97 15.93 12.42
C SER A 184 1.68 16.49 11.86
N THR A 185 1.06 17.38 12.57
CA THR A 185 -0.21 18.00 12.14
C THR A 185 0.01 19.36 11.50
N GLY A 186 1.27 19.78 11.30
CA GLY A 186 1.61 21.04 10.64
C GLY A 186 1.23 22.30 11.41
N GLY A 187 0.95 22.16 12.73
CA GLY A 187 0.36 23.24 13.52
C GLY A 187 -1.17 23.30 13.37
N ILE A 188 -1.80 24.13 14.18
CA ILE A 188 -3.25 24.33 14.13
C ILE A 188 -3.60 25.15 12.89
N ASP A 189 -3.92 24.51 11.78
CA ASP A 189 -4.59 25.18 10.67
C ASP A 189 -6.09 25.29 11.01
N THR A 190 -6.49 26.45 11.52
CA THR A 190 -7.88 26.74 11.90
C THR A 190 -8.83 26.78 10.69
N LYS A 191 -8.32 26.62 9.47
CA LYS A 191 -9.12 26.66 8.22
C LYS A 191 -9.51 25.28 7.72
N ASN A 192 -8.98 24.21 8.30
CA ASN A 192 -9.22 22.86 7.82
C ASN A 192 -10.11 22.11 8.82
N ASP A 193 -11.40 21.93 8.52
CA ASP A 193 -12.37 21.15 9.32
C ASP A 193 -12.16 19.62 9.20
N GLY A 194 -10.92 19.19 8.95
CA GLY A 194 -10.57 17.81 8.74
C GLY A 194 -10.36 17.00 10.03
N TYR A 195 -9.91 15.77 9.84
CA TYR A 195 -9.62 14.78 10.87
C TYR A 195 -8.71 15.31 12.00
N TYR A 196 -7.76 16.20 11.71
CA TYR A 196 -6.87 16.80 12.70
C TYR A 196 -7.60 17.70 13.69
N ASN A 197 -8.62 18.44 13.27
CA ASN A 197 -9.45 19.22 14.18
C ASN A 197 -10.24 18.32 15.14
N GLU A 198 -10.64 17.15 14.69
CA GLU A 198 -11.29 16.16 15.55
C GLU A 198 -10.31 15.55 16.57
N ILE A 199 -9.06 15.28 16.18
CA ILE A 199 -8.00 14.86 17.11
C ILE A 199 -7.74 15.96 18.15
N HIS A 200 -7.60 17.22 17.73
CA HIS A 200 -7.43 18.35 18.65
C HIS A 200 -8.55 18.45 19.68
N LYS A 201 -9.80 18.35 19.24
CA LYS A 201 -10.97 18.38 20.13
C LYS A 201 -10.95 17.21 21.12
N ARG A 202 -10.59 16.02 20.66
CA ARG A 202 -10.48 14.83 21.51
C ARG A 202 -9.36 14.96 22.55
N LEU A 203 -8.17 15.40 22.15
CA LEU A 203 -7.05 15.63 23.04
C LEU A 203 -7.38 16.70 24.08
N LEU A 204 -7.92 17.83 23.65
CA LEU A 204 -8.33 18.92 24.55
C LEU A 204 -9.34 18.47 25.60
N ASN A 205 -10.29 17.62 25.22
CA ASN A 205 -11.35 17.17 26.09
C ASN A 205 -10.98 15.99 26.99
N ASN A 206 -10.09 15.11 26.53
CA ASN A 206 -9.81 13.83 27.17
C ASN A 206 -8.42 13.73 27.81
N ASP A 207 -7.43 14.43 27.26
CA ASP A 207 -6.06 14.41 27.77
C ASP A 207 -5.36 15.78 27.60
N LYS A 208 -5.54 16.63 28.59
CA LYS A 208 -4.98 17.98 28.59
C LYS A 208 -3.44 17.99 28.54
N LYS A 209 -2.76 17.02 29.18
CA LYS A 209 -1.29 16.96 29.18
C LYS A 209 -0.76 16.62 27.80
N LEU A 210 -1.40 15.65 27.12
CA LEU A 210 -1.05 15.26 25.75
C LEU A 210 -1.34 16.41 24.79
N TYR A 211 -2.42 17.15 25.01
CA TYR A 211 -2.74 18.34 24.23
C TYR A 211 -1.71 19.45 24.39
N GLU A 212 -1.26 19.71 25.63
CA GLU A 212 -0.21 20.69 25.92
C GLU A 212 1.12 20.29 25.28
N LYS A 213 1.54 19.02 25.40
CA LYS A 213 2.71 18.47 24.69
C LYS A 213 2.59 18.64 23.17
N TYR A 214 1.43 18.31 22.63
CA TYR A 214 1.14 18.46 21.21
C TYR A 214 1.24 19.91 20.71
N LEU A 215 0.83 20.90 21.54
CA LEU A 215 0.97 22.32 21.21
C LEU A 215 2.42 22.79 21.22
N GLU A 216 3.28 22.16 22.02
CA GLU A 216 4.70 22.50 22.12
C GLU A 216 5.49 22.15 20.86
N ASP A 217 5.34 20.92 20.36
CA ASP A 217 6.16 20.38 19.25
C ASP A 217 5.39 20.09 17.96
N GLY A 218 4.06 20.17 18.00
CA GLY A 218 3.17 19.88 16.85
C GLY A 218 3.18 18.42 16.44
N LYS A 219 3.63 17.51 17.33
CA LYS A 219 3.76 16.09 17.06
C LYS A 219 3.08 15.25 18.11
N VAL A 220 2.52 14.14 17.68
CA VAL A 220 1.95 13.12 18.55
C VAL A 220 2.29 11.74 17.99
N SER A 221 2.71 10.82 18.83
CA SER A 221 2.95 9.45 18.38
C SER A 221 1.65 8.70 18.14
N VAL A 222 1.68 7.73 17.23
CA VAL A 222 0.53 6.84 16.99
C VAL A 222 0.17 6.06 18.24
N ALA A 223 1.16 5.70 19.06
CA ALA A 223 0.94 5.03 20.35
C ALA A 223 0.14 5.91 21.33
N GLU A 224 0.49 7.20 21.46
CA GLU A 224 -0.23 8.17 22.31
C GLU A 224 -1.69 8.38 21.84
N LEU A 225 -1.97 8.20 20.57
CA LEU A 225 -3.34 8.23 20.01
C LEU A 225 -4.10 6.90 20.18
N GLY A 226 -3.57 5.97 20.95
CA GLY A 226 -4.19 4.66 21.17
C GLY A 226 -3.99 3.68 20.01
N GLY A 227 -2.98 3.91 19.15
CA GLY A 227 -2.69 3.03 18.01
C GLY A 227 -2.23 1.62 18.38
N TRP A 228 -2.05 1.34 19.67
CA TRP A 228 -1.74 0.01 20.23
C TRP A 228 -2.94 -0.73 20.79
N GLU A 229 -4.08 -0.08 20.84
CA GLU A 229 -5.31 -0.72 21.32
C GLU A 229 -5.72 -1.85 20.37
N CYS A 230 -5.98 -3.05 20.91
CA CYS A 230 -6.34 -4.24 20.12
C CYS A 230 -7.50 -3.97 19.16
N ALA A 231 -8.52 -3.24 19.62
CA ALA A 231 -9.71 -2.89 18.85
C ALA A 231 -9.46 -1.88 17.70
N LYS A 232 -8.27 -1.31 17.57
CA LYS A 232 -7.91 -0.46 16.41
C LYS A 232 -7.54 -1.28 15.18
N CYS A 233 -7.05 -2.51 15.40
CA CYS A 233 -6.58 -3.40 14.35
C CYS A 233 -7.42 -4.69 14.25
N HIS A 234 -8.14 -5.06 15.31
CA HIS A 234 -8.93 -6.29 15.40
C HIS A 234 -10.40 -6.00 15.73
N TYR A 235 -11.33 -6.77 15.13
CA TYR A 235 -12.77 -6.77 15.41
C TYR A 235 -13.32 -8.18 15.58
#